data_904bb749269b1389167bf41e4d91a08b
#
_entry.id   904bb749269b1389167bf41e4d91a08b
#
_cell.length_a   1.000
_cell.length_b   1.000
_cell.length_c   1.000
_cell.angle_alpha   90.00
_cell.angle_beta   90.00
_cell.angle_gamma   90.00
#
_symmetry.space_group_name_H-M   'P 1'
#
loop_
_entity.id
_entity.type
_entity.pdbx_description
1 polymer ?
#
loop_
_entity_poly.entity_id
_entity_poly.type
_entity_poly.pdbx_seq_one_letter_code
_entity_poly.pdbx_strand_id
1 'polypeptide(L)'
;MIIVVGYVPKPEGRAALDRGIEEALLRGGRLIVINASRGDSYVDAGYAPAQEIELVKSQLVESGVEHEFRQLVRGNEPAEEVVEIADSVGAQLIVIGMRHRTAVGKFLLGSTAQRILMDASCPVLTVKAGGRGRAAATA
;
A
#
# COMPACT_ATOMS: atom_id res chain seq x y z
N MET A 1 4.24 1.30 17.38
CA MET A 1 3.17 1.58 16.41
C MET A 1 3.34 0.71 15.18
N ILE A 2 2.28 0.10 14.70
CA ILE A 2 2.33 -0.73 13.49
C ILE A 2 1.54 -0.05 12.39
N ILE A 3 2.17 0.08 11.22
CA ILE A 3 1.58 0.69 10.03
C ILE A 3 1.52 -0.37 8.95
N VAL A 4 0.35 -0.55 8.34
CA VAL A 4 0.15 -1.49 7.24
C VAL A 4 0.06 -0.72 5.93
N VAL A 5 0.79 -1.17 4.92
CA VAL A 5 0.74 -0.59 3.57
C VAL A 5 0.13 -1.61 2.62
N GLY A 6 -0.90 -1.21 1.90
CA GLY A 6 -1.42 -2.00 0.79
C GLY A 6 -0.65 -1.66 -0.48
N TYR A 7 0.18 -2.57 -0.93
CA TYR A 7 1.05 -2.34 -2.07
C TYR A 7 0.57 -3.09 -3.31
N VAL A 8 0.55 -2.40 -4.45
CA VAL A 8 0.39 -2.99 -5.78
C VAL A 8 1.51 -2.45 -6.67
N PRO A 9 1.95 -3.20 -7.70
CA PRO A 9 3.07 -2.76 -8.56
C PRO A 9 2.62 -1.74 -9.59
N LYS A 10 2.14 -0.62 -9.11
CA LYS A 10 1.61 0.50 -9.90
C LYS A 10 2.01 1.80 -9.21
N PRO A 11 1.90 2.95 -9.90
CA PRO A 11 2.26 4.23 -9.27
C PRO A 11 1.58 4.48 -7.94
N GLU A 12 0.31 4.13 -7.80
CA GLU A 12 -0.41 4.31 -6.54
C GLU A 12 0.15 3.43 -5.42
N GLY A 13 0.57 2.21 -5.75
CA GLY A 13 1.19 1.33 -4.76
C GLY A 13 2.55 1.83 -4.32
N ARG A 14 3.34 2.34 -5.25
CA ARG A 14 4.65 2.90 -4.93
C ARG A 14 4.51 4.15 -4.08
N ALA A 15 3.51 4.98 -4.37
CA ALA A 15 3.23 6.16 -3.56
C ALA A 15 2.84 5.77 -2.13
N ALA A 16 2.02 4.73 -1.99
CA ALA A 16 1.64 4.23 -0.68
C ALA A 16 2.85 3.70 0.09
N LEU A 17 3.74 2.97 -0.57
CA LEU A 17 4.96 2.47 0.05
C LEU A 17 5.86 3.60 0.53
N ASP A 18 6.12 4.57 -0.33
CA ASP A 18 6.96 5.73 0.02
C ASP A 18 6.40 6.46 1.22
N ARG A 19 5.09 6.69 1.23
CA ARG A 19 4.46 7.41 2.34
C ARG A 19 4.44 6.55 3.61
N GLY A 20 4.24 5.25 3.47
CA GLY A 20 4.30 4.34 4.61
C GLY A 20 5.65 4.38 5.30
N ILE A 21 6.72 4.40 4.51
CA ILE A 21 8.08 4.51 5.03
C ILE A 21 8.24 5.86 5.77
N GLU A 22 7.79 6.95 5.16
CA GLU A 22 7.85 8.27 5.81
C GLU A 22 7.11 8.28 7.14
N GLU A 23 5.89 7.71 7.17
CA GLU A 23 5.10 7.68 8.39
C GLU A 23 5.78 6.84 9.48
N ALA A 24 6.35 5.71 9.10
CA ALA A 24 7.05 4.85 10.05
C ALA A 24 8.28 5.56 10.64
N LEU A 25 9.03 6.28 9.80
CA LEU A 25 10.18 7.04 10.28
C LEU A 25 9.76 8.17 11.21
N LEU A 26 8.71 8.89 10.86
CA LEU A 26 8.22 10.01 11.66
C LEU A 26 7.70 9.56 13.03
N ARG A 27 7.07 8.40 13.07
CA ARG A 27 6.38 7.93 14.28
C ARG A 27 7.16 6.87 15.05
N GLY A 28 8.33 6.49 14.55
CA GLY A 28 9.10 5.42 15.16
C GLY A 28 8.39 4.08 15.08
N GLY A 29 7.66 3.84 13.99
CA GLY A 29 6.82 2.67 13.85
C GLY A 29 7.44 1.55 13.04
N ARG A 30 6.76 0.41 13.05
CA ARG A 30 7.08 -0.77 12.26
C ARG A 30 6.13 -0.85 11.07
N LEU A 31 6.66 -1.26 9.93
CA LEU A 31 5.90 -1.29 8.68
C LEU A 31 5.63 -2.73 8.24
N ILE A 32 4.38 -3.02 7.92
CA ILE A 32 4.02 -4.30 7.30
C ILE A 32 3.46 -3.97 5.91
N VAL A 33 4.18 -4.41 4.89
CA VAL A 33 3.79 -4.17 3.49
C VAL A 33 3.11 -5.42 2.97
N ILE A 34 1.91 -5.26 2.45
CA ILE A 34 1.09 -6.37 1.97
C ILE A 34 0.84 -6.21 0.48
N ASN A 35 1.19 -7.24 -0.28
CA ASN A 35 0.75 -7.39 -1.66
C ASN A 35 -0.22 -8.56 -1.70
N ALA A 36 -1.49 -8.28 -1.91
CA ALA A 36 -2.53 -9.30 -1.94
C ALA A 36 -3.18 -9.33 -3.31
N SER A 37 -3.42 -10.54 -3.81
CA SER A 37 -4.16 -10.75 -5.04
C SER A 37 -5.00 -12.02 -4.89
N ARG A 38 -6.06 -12.14 -5.68
CA ARG A 38 -6.92 -13.30 -5.63
C ARG A 38 -6.26 -14.55 -6.22
N GLY A 39 -5.39 -14.33 -7.21
CA GLY A 39 -4.70 -15.43 -7.87
C GLY A 39 -5.59 -16.20 -8.83
N ASP A 40 -6.73 -15.64 -9.23
CA ASP A 40 -7.68 -16.32 -10.10
C ASP A 40 -7.52 -15.95 -11.58
N SER A 41 -6.45 -15.28 -11.92
CA SER A 41 -6.19 -14.82 -13.28
C SER A 41 -4.68 -14.90 -13.57
N TYR A 42 -4.36 -15.24 -14.83
CA TYR A 42 -2.99 -15.20 -15.31
C TYR A 42 -2.36 -13.82 -15.18
N VAL A 43 -3.18 -12.82 -15.46
CA VAL A 43 -2.74 -11.44 -15.43
C VAL A 43 -3.52 -10.73 -14.36
N ASP A 44 -3.07 -10.86 -13.14
CA ASP A 44 -3.64 -10.13 -12.02
C ASP A 44 -2.83 -8.85 -11.83
N ALA A 45 -3.45 -7.72 -12.11
CA ALA A 45 -2.78 -6.42 -12.04
C ALA A 45 -2.31 -6.07 -10.63
N GLY A 46 -2.88 -6.70 -9.61
CA GLY A 46 -2.47 -6.49 -8.23
C GLY A 46 -1.31 -7.36 -7.78
N TYR A 47 -0.99 -8.40 -8.56
CA TYR A 47 0.08 -9.33 -8.21
C TYR A 47 1.45 -8.69 -8.52
N ALA A 48 2.33 -8.70 -7.52
CA ALA A 48 3.68 -8.19 -7.71
C ALA A 48 4.61 -9.31 -8.13
N PRO A 49 5.23 -9.22 -9.31
CA PRO A 49 6.20 -10.22 -9.75
C PRO A 49 7.47 -10.19 -8.89
N ALA A 50 8.24 -11.29 -8.94
CA ALA A 50 9.42 -11.46 -8.10
C ALA A 50 10.40 -10.27 -8.19
N GLN A 51 10.62 -9.74 -9.37
CA GLN A 51 11.53 -8.61 -9.56
C GLN A 51 11.05 -7.36 -8.81
N GLU A 52 9.75 -7.11 -8.86
CA GLU A 52 9.15 -5.98 -8.17
C GLU A 52 9.26 -6.15 -6.66
N ILE A 53 9.03 -7.37 -6.17
CA ILE A 53 9.16 -7.67 -4.75
C ILE A 53 10.58 -7.42 -4.27
N GLU A 54 11.58 -7.81 -5.05
CA GLU A 54 12.98 -7.58 -4.69
C GLU A 54 13.30 -6.09 -4.60
N LEU A 55 12.76 -5.28 -5.51
CA LEU A 55 12.93 -3.83 -5.46
C LEU A 55 12.29 -3.24 -4.19
N VAL A 56 11.10 -3.69 -3.85
CA VAL A 56 10.41 -3.24 -2.65
C VAL A 56 11.21 -3.61 -1.41
N LYS A 57 11.69 -4.85 -1.33
CA LYS A 57 12.49 -5.30 -0.19
C LYS A 57 13.77 -4.52 -0.05
N SER A 58 14.45 -4.23 -1.17
CA SER A 58 15.66 -3.40 -1.15
C SER A 58 15.37 -2.00 -0.62
N GLN A 59 14.29 -1.41 -1.08
CA GLN A 59 13.89 -0.08 -0.63
C GLN A 59 13.61 -0.07 0.87
N LEU A 60 12.94 -1.11 1.37
CA LEU A 60 12.65 -1.24 2.79
C LEU A 60 13.92 -1.36 3.63
N VAL A 61 14.86 -2.19 3.17
CA VAL A 61 16.15 -2.35 3.86
C VAL A 61 16.90 -1.03 3.90
N GLU A 62 16.97 -0.34 2.77
CA GLU A 62 17.69 0.94 2.68
C GLU A 62 17.06 2.02 3.56
N SER A 63 15.76 1.94 3.78
CA SER A 63 15.05 2.94 4.58
C SER A 63 15.42 2.89 6.07
N GLY A 64 15.91 1.75 6.55
CA GLY A 64 16.22 1.56 7.96
C GLY A 64 15.00 1.32 8.83
N VAL A 65 13.81 1.27 8.27
CA VAL A 65 12.57 1.02 9.02
C VAL A 65 12.47 -0.47 9.35
N GLU A 66 12.06 -0.78 10.57
CA GLU A 66 11.69 -2.15 10.91
C GLU A 66 10.49 -2.54 10.06
N HIS A 67 10.59 -3.64 9.33
CA HIS A 67 9.57 -3.97 8.33
C HIS A 67 9.39 -5.47 8.15
N GLU A 68 8.27 -5.79 7.51
CA GLU A 68 7.93 -7.13 7.06
C GLU A 68 7.20 -6.99 5.73
N PHE A 69 7.45 -7.89 4.79
CA PHE A 69 6.74 -7.93 3.52
C PHE A 69 5.98 -9.26 3.42
N ARG A 70 4.69 -9.18 3.11
CA ARG A 70 3.86 -10.37 2.92
C ARG A 70 3.20 -10.33 1.56
N GLN A 71 3.34 -11.41 0.78
CA GLN A 71 2.58 -11.58 -0.44
C GLN A 71 1.55 -12.67 -0.20
N LEU A 72 0.28 -12.35 -0.44
CA LEU A 72 -0.83 -13.24 -0.17
C LEU A 72 -1.61 -13.52 -1.45
N VAL A 73 -1.70 -14.79 -1.83
CA VAL A 73 -2.43 -15.24 -3.02
C VAL A 73 -3.27 -16.43 -2.56
N ARG A 74 -4.39 -16.15 -1.90
CA ARG A 74 -5.19 -17.16 -1.23
C ARG A 74 -6.65 -17.19 -1.69
N GLY A 75 -6.94 -16.55 -2.82
CA GLY A 75 -8.30 -16.50 -3.34
C GLY A 75 -9.20 -15.48 -2.67
N ASN A 76 -8.69 -14.72 -1.71
CA ASN A 76 -9.47 -13.70 -1.01
C ASN A 76 -9.34 -12.35 -1.71
N GLU A 77 -10.33 -11.49 -1.50
CA GLU A 77 -10.26 -10.11 -1.97
C GLU A 77 -9.10 -9.38 -1.30
N PRO A 78 -8.31 -8.60 -2.05
CA PRO A 78 -7.19 -7.86 -1.45
C PRO A 78 -7.59 -7.00 -0.26
N ALA A 79 -8.75 -6.35 -0.32
CA ALA A 79 -9.22 -5.52 0.78
C ALA A 79 -9.42 -6.32 2.06
N GLU A 80 -9.96 -7.52 1.95
CA GLU A 80 -10.16 -8.41 3.10
C GLU A 80 -8.82 -8.79 3.73
N GLU A 81 -7.83 -9.11 2.89
CA GLU A 81 -6.51 -9.49 3.40
C GLU A 81 -5.86 -8.34 4.17
N VAL A 82 -5.94 -7.13 3.63
CA VAL A 82 -5.35 -5.95 4.28
C VAL A 82 -6.03 -5.67 5.62
N VAL A 83 -7.36 -5.67 5.63
CA VAL A 83 -8.12 -5.36 6.83
C VAL A 83 -7.91 -6.42 7.90
N GLU A 84 -7.93 -7.69 7.53
CA GLU A 84 -7.70 -8.79 8.46
C GLU A 84 -6.33 -8.72 9.11
N ILE A 85 -5.31 -8.49 8.31
CA ILE A 85 -3.95 -8.39 8.86
C ILE A 85 -3.83 -7.17 9.76
N ALA A 86 -4.37 -6.03 9.33
CA ALA A 86 -4.33 -4.83 10.15
C ALA A 86 -4.99 -5.07 11.51
N ASP A 87 -6.13 -5.74 11.53
CA ASP A 87 -6.81 -6.06 12.78
C ASP A 87 -5.99 -7.03 13.62
N SER A 88 -5.44 -8.07 13.01
CA SER A 88 -4.72 -9.11 13.74
C SER A 88 -3.43 -8.61 14.38
N VAL A 89 -2.77 -7.63 13.77
CA VAL A 89 -1.51 -7.09 14.31
C VAL A 89 -1.72 -5.84 15.16
N GLY A 90 -2.94 -5.37 15.26
CA GLY A 90 -3.23 -4.15 15.99
C GLY A 90 -2.68 -2.91 15.31
N ALA A 91 -2.78 -2.85 13.99
CA ALA A 91 -2.28 -1.70 13.23
C ALA A 91 -3.00 -0.42 13.64
N GLN A 92 -2.24 0.65 13.69
CA GLN A 92 -2.75 1.97 14.07
C GLN A 92 -2.93 2.88 12.85
N LEU A 93 -2.49 2.43 11.68
CA LEU A 93 -2.63 3.17 10.44
C LEU A 93 -2.54 2.21 9.27
N ILE A 94 -3.38 2.41 8.27
CA ILE A 94 -3.28 1.74 6.98
C ILE A 94 -2.99 2.81 5.94
N VAL A 95 -2.02 2.56 5.05
CA VAL A 95 -1.66 3.49 3.97
C VAL A 95 -1.96 2.80 2.65
N ILE A 96 -2.75 3.44 1.81
CA ILE A 96 -3.11 2.94 0.47
C ILE A 96 -3.01 4.08 -0.54
N GLY A 97 -2.95 3.73 -1.82
CA GLY A 97 -2.82 4.71 -2.88
C GLY A 97 -4.11 4.94 -3.65
N MET A 98 -4.27 6.14 -4.17
CA MET A 98 -5.31 6.50 -5.12
C MET A 98 -4.67 6.70 -6.47
N ARG A 99 -5.30 6.16 -7.53
CA ARG A 99 -4.82 6.36 -8.89
C ARG A 99 -5.16 7.75 -9.40
N HIS A 100 -4.25 8.32 -10.18
CA HIS A 100 -4.50 9.56 -10.86
C HIS A 100 -5.20 9.28 -12.21
N ARG A 101 -6.30 9.95 -12.45
CA ARG A 101 -7.04 9.87 -13.70
C ARG A 101 -6.62 11.03 -14.59
N THR A 102 -5.72 10.74 -15.52
CA THR A 102 -5.12 11.80 -16.34
C THR A 102 -6.13 12.50 -17.25
N ALA A 103 -7.11 11.76 -17.76
CA ALA A 103 -8.07 12.32 -18.71
C ALA A 103 -8.87 13.50 -18.14
N VAL A 104 -9.16 13.49 -16.85
CA VAL A 104 -9.97 14.53 -16.22
C VAL A 104 -9.24 15.23 -15.07
N GLY A 105 -7.98 14.86 -14.82
CA GLY A 105 -7.19 15.44 -13.76
C GLY A 105 -7.67 15.13 -12.36
N LYS A 106 -8.55 14.14 -12.19
CA LYS A 106 -9.10 13.76 -10.90
C LYS A 106 -8.48 12.46 -10.41
N PHE A 107 -8.45 12.29 -9.11
CA PHE A 107 -8.02 11.04 -8.52
C PHE A 107 -9.19 10.07 -8.45
N LEU A 108 -8.88 8.78 -8.58
CA LEU A 108 -9.86 7.72 -8.57
C LEU A 108 -9.61 6.80 -7.39
N LEU A 109 -10.65 6.60 -6.59
CA LEU A 109 -10.61 5.66 -5.49
C LEU A 109 -11.15 4.32 -5.99
N GLY A 110 -10.26 3.33 -6.16
CA GLY A 110 -10.63 2.01 -6.64
C GLY A 110 -11.49 1.25 -5.64
N SER A 111 -12.09 0.15 -6.09
CA SER A 111 -12.98 -0.66 -5.24
C SER A 111 -12.27 -1.24 -4.02
N THR A 112 -11.03 -1.68 -4.17
CA THR A 112 -10.23 -2.19 -3.04
C THR A 112 -10.03 -1.10 -1.99
N ALA A 113 -9.65 0.11 -2.44
CA ALA A 113 -9.45 1.23 -1.54
C ALA A 113 -10.75 1.62 -0.83
N GLN A 114 -11.86 1.62 -1.55
CA GLN A 114 -13.17 1.90 -0.96
C GLN A 114 -13.52 0.90 0.14
N ARG A 115 -13.31 -0.38 -0.10
CA ARG A 115 -13.60 -1.41 0.89
C ARG A 115 -12.72 -1.27 2.12
N ILE A 116 -11.43 -0.97 1.93
CA ILE A 116 -10.54 -0.76 3.06
C ILE A 116 -11.01 0.42 3.90
N LEU A 117 -11.38 1.52 3.24
CA LEU A 117 -11.90 2.69 3.96
C LEU A 117 -13.16 2.39 4.76
N MET A 118 -14.04 1.56 4.21
CA MET A 118 -15.30 1.22 4.88
C MET A 118 -15.12 0.23 6.02
N ASP A 119 -14.19 -0.71 5.87
CA ASP A 119 -14.08 -1.86 6.78
C ASP A 119 -12.96 -1.76 7.80
N ALA A 120 -12.00 -0.88 7.61
CA ALA A 120 -10.86 -0.77 8.52
C ALA A 120 -11.27 -0.28 9.91
N SER A 121 -10.64 -0.84 10.94
CA SER A 121 -10.87 -0.44 12.33
C SER A 121 -9.96 0.69 12.77
N CYS A 122 -8.96 1.03 11.97
CA CYS A 122 -8.01 2.10 12.27
C CYS A 122 -8.07 3.18 11.18
N PRO A 123 -7.45 4.34 11.41
CA PRO A 123 -7.35 5.37 10.38
C PRO A 123 -6.68 4.87 9.11
N VAL A 124 -7.16 5.37 7.97
CA VAL A 124 -6.64 5.02 6.66
C VAL A 124 -6.14 6.29 5.99
N LEU A 125 -4.88 6.29 5.60
CA LEU A 125 -4.28 7.39 4.85
C LEU A 125 -4.27 7.02 3.38
N THR A 126 -4.98 7.79 2.56
CA THR A 126 -4.97 7.59 1.12
C THR A 126 -3.98 8.56 0.48
N VAL A 127 -3.06 8.02 -0.31
CA VAL A 127 -1.98 8.79 -0.91
C VAL A 127 -2.25 8.96 -2.40
N LYS A 128 -2.20 10.19 -2.85
CA LYS A 128 -2.41 10.51 -4.26
C LYS A 128 -1.16 10.19 -5.05
N ALA A 129 -1.31 9.32 -6.03
CA ALA A 129 -0.17 8.81 -6.80
C ALA A 129 0.29 9.77 -7.88
N GLY A 130 1.61 9.74 -8.13
CA GLY A 130 2.24 10.28 -9.34
C GLY A 130 1.93 11.71 -9.66
N GLY A 131 1.61 12.45 -8.70
CA GLY A 131 1.14 13.76 -8.95
C GLY A 131 2.20 14.81 -8.98
N ARG A 132 1.85 15.89 -9.58
CA ARG A 132 2.61 17.12 -9.50
C ARG A 132 2.72 17.57 -8.06
N GLY A 133 1.71 17.28 -7.25
CA GLY A 133 1.72 17.60 -5.85
C GLY A 133 2.87 16.95 -5.12
N ARG A 134 3.19 15.71 -5.48
CA ARG A 134 4.33 15.03 -4.90
C ARG A 134 5.64 15.69 -5.32
N ALA A 135 5.78 15.98 -6.60
CA ALA A 135 6.98 16.67 -7.09
C ALA A 135 7.13 18.04 -6.44
N ALA A 136 6.03 18.75 -6.28
CA ALA A 136 6.03 20.04 -5.60
C ALA A 136 6.42 19.92 -4.13
N ALA A 137 5.97 18.86 -3.49
CA ALA A 137 6.29 18.62 -2.08
C ALA A 137 7.77 18.31 -1.87
N THR A 138 8.42 17.72 -2.86
CA THR A 138 9.84 17.42 -2.78
C THR A 138 10.71 18.58 -3.21
N ALA A 139 10.15 19.52 -3.88
CA ALA A 139 10.83 20.72 -4.30
C ALA A 139 10.86 21.77 -3.18
#